data_33e579912e0383d8b5b2732882bed36a
#
_entry.id   33e579912e0383d8b5b2732882bed36a
#
_cell.length_a   1.000
_cell.length_b   1.000
_cell.length_c   1.000
_cell.angle_alpha   90.00
_cell.angle_beta   90.00
_cell.angle_gamma   90.00
#
_symmetry.space_group_name_H-M   'P 1'
#
loop_
_entity.id
_entity.type
_entity.pdbx_description
1 polymer ?
#
loop_
_entity_poly.entity_id
_entity_poly.type
_entity_poly.pdbx_seq_one_letter_code
_entity_poly.pdbx_strand_id
1 'polypeptide(L)'
;MSADRPLIAIAIMAAISLAACGKPATDGETADSGGVQPAASPPLTDAQKAALQAELPEPYRSADLEKGEALYAMCRSCHTLVEGGASMTGPNLWGTFGAKAAYVTGFNYSDALKTSGLTWDFATMDKWIEKPRELVPGTKMSYVGMKSPEDRAALIAFLKVNTTPAK
;
A
#
# COMPACT_ATOMS: atom_id res chain seq x y z
N MET A 1 43.25 25.17 -42.60
CA MET A 1 44.55 24.57 -42.20
C MET A 1 44.14 23.30 -41.49
N SER A 2 43.93 22.21 -42.18
CA SER A 2 44.88 21.17 -42.62
C SER A 2 45.55 20.49 -41.45
N ALA A 3 45.33 19.32 -41.38
CA ALA A 3 46.00 18.02 -41.45
C ALA A 3 45.77 17.20 -40.17
N ASP A 4 45.80 15.92 -40.05
CA ASP A 4 45.76 14.77 -40.98
C ASP A 4 45.58 13.51 -40.06
N ARG A 5 45.02 12.48 -40.66
CA ARG A 5 44.86 11.12 -40.10
C ARG A 5 46.24 10.41 -39.98
N PRO A 6 46.41 9.30 -39.23
CA PRO A 6 46.12 8.04 -39.88
C PRO A 6 45.51 6.91 -39.00
N LEU A 7 44.88 5.99 -39.75
CA LEU A 7 44.46 4.65 -39.41
C LEU A 7 45.63 3.71 -39.09
N ILE A 8 45.48 2.84 -38.09
CA ILE A 8 46.23 1.56 -38.05
C ILE A 8 45.22 0.47 -37.70
N ALA A 9 45.00 -0.40 -38.67
CA ALA A 9 44.34 -1.68 -38.53
C ALA A 9 45.42 -2.75 -38.20
N ILE A 10 45.18 -3.60 -37.22
CA ILE A 10 45.85 -4.86 -37.11
C ILE A 10 44.86 -5.93 -36.69
N ALA A 11 44.60 -6.83 -37.63
CA ALA A 11 43.92 -8.09 -37.44
C ALA A 11 44.93 -9.18 -37.01
N ILE A 12 44.60 -9.95 -35.97
CA ILE A 12 45.23 -11.26 -35.78
C ILE A 12 44.17 -12.25 -35.29
N MET A 13 43.90 -13.22 -36.17
CA MET A 13 43.18 -14.48 -35.87
C MET A 13 44.05 -15.40 -35.01
N ALA A 14 43.42 -16.05 -34.03
CA ALA A 14 43.88 -17.38 -33.60
C ALA A 14 42.69 -18.18 -33.10
N ALA A 15 42.32 -19.17 -33.89
CA ALA A 15 41.39 -20.23 -33.52
C ALA A 15 42.14 -21.30 -32.70
N ILE A 16 41.60 -21.68 -31.56
CA ILE A 16 41.96 -22.93 -30.88
C ILE A 16 40.68 -23.63 -30.46
N SER A 17 40.40 -24.72 -31.18
CA SER A 17 39.38 -25.71 -30.85
C SER A 17 39.95 -26.69 -29.83
N LEU A 18 39.30 -26.87 -28.68
CA LEU A 18 39.49 -28.08 -27.87
C LEU A 18 38.11 -28.62 -27.49
N ALA A 19 37.79 -29.75 -28.06
CA ALA A 19 36.69 -30.60 -27.63
C ALA A 19 37.07 -31.31 -26.33
N ALA A 20 36.18 -31.23 -25.32
CA ALA A 20 36.22 -32.13 -24.19
C ALA A 20 34.80 -32.55 -23.82
N CYS A 21 34.52 -33.83 -23.99
CA CYS A 21 33.32 -34.53 -23.53
C CYS A 21 33.20 -34.44 -22.01
N GLY A 22 32.03 -34.02 -21.53
CA GLY A 22 31.66 -34.04 -20.10
C GLY A 22 30.16 -34.21 -19.94
N LYS A 23 29.74 -35.41 -19.66
CA LYS A 23 28.58 -35.98 -18.95
C LYS A 23 27.34 -35.10 -18.69
N PRO A 24 26.13 -35.58 -18.99
CA PRO A 24 24.91 -34.91 -18.61
C PRO A 24 24.71 -34.98 -17.09
N ALA A 25 24.65 -33.85 -16.44
CA ALA A 25 24.17 -33.73 -15.08
C ALA A 25 22.65 -33.45 -15.12
N THR A 26 21.95 -34.24 -14.39
CA THR A 26 20.52 -34.31 -14.12
C THR A 26 19.88 -32.95 -13.85
N ASP A 27 18.73 -32.80 -14.45
CA ASP A 27 17.72 -31.75 -14.23
C ASP A 27 17.51 -31.44 -12.75
N GLY A 28 18.05 -30.31 -12.31
CA GLY A 28 17.59 -29.63 -11.12
C GLY A 28 16.50 -28.64 -11.53
N GLU A 29 15.27 -29.11 -11.57
CA GLU A 29 14.08 -28.31 -11.67
C GLU A 29 14.05 -27.36 -10.46
N THR A 30 14.60 -26.17 -10.62
CA THR A 30 14.33 -25.07 -9.71
C THR A 30 12.88 -24.71 -9.91
N ALA A 31 12.03 -25.23 -9.01
CA ALA A 31 10.66 -24.74 -8.87
C ALA A 31 10.76 -23.24 -8.60
N ASP A 32 10.57 -22.47 -9.65
CA ASP A 32 10.23 -21.06 -9.56
C ASP A 32 8.86 -20.97 -8.86
N SER A 33 8.92 -20.83 -7.54
CA SER A 33 7.77 -20.45 -6.72
C SER A 33 7.48 -18.98 -7.02
N GLY A 34 7.11 -18.67 -8.25
CA GLY A 34 6.47 -17.44 -8.63
C GLY A 34 5.14 -17.35 -7.87
N GLY A 35 5.20 -16.80 -6.66
CA GLY A 35 4.03 -16.44 -5.91
C GLY A 35 3.20 -15.51 -6.78
N VAL A 36 2.12 -16.03 -7.37
CA VAL A 36 1.10 -15.24 -8.05
C VAL A 36 0.50 -14.33 -6.98
N GLN A 37 1.07 -13.14 -6.87
CA GLN A 37 0.47 -12.08 -6.09
C GLN A 37 -0.88 -11.77 -6.75
N PRO A 38 -2.01 -11.85 -6.02
CA PRO A 38 -3.30 -11.53 -6.61
C PRO A 38 -3.20 -10.17 -7.30
N ALA A 39 -3.61 -10.10 -8.56
CA ALA A 39 -3.62 -8.84 -9.28
C ALA A 39 -4.47 -7.85 -8.47
N ALA A 40 -3.87 -6.73 -8.09
CA ALA A 40 -4.59 -5.68 -7.38
C ALA A 40 -5.82 -5.28 -8.19
N SER A 41 -6.97 -5.17 -7.56
CA SER A 41 -8.19 -4.70 -8.21
C SER A 41 -7.93 -3.35 -8.89
N PRO A 42 -8.47 -3.12 -10.11
CA PRO A 42 -8.27 -1.84 -10.79
C PRO A 42 -8.81 -0.68 -9.93
N PRO A 43 -8.21 0.51 -10.04
CA PRO A 43 -8.69 1.68 -9.31
C PRO A 43 -10.17 1.95 -9.61
N LEU A 44 -10.93 2.38 -8.59
CA LEU A 44 -12.32 2.77 -8.75
C LEU A 44 -12.44 3.97 -9.69
N THR A 45 -13.41 3.94 -10.59
CA THR A 45 -13.81 5.10 -11.39
C THR A 45 -14.50 6.15 -10.49
N ASP A 46 -14.55 7.40 -10.94
CA ASP A 46 -15.20 8.47 -10.16
C ASP A 46 -16.70 8.19 -9.96
N ALA A 47 -17.37 7.57 -10.93
CA ALA A 47 -18.76 7.14 -10.78
C ALA A 47 -18.92 6.07 -9.67
N GLN A 48 -17.99 5.12 -9.58
CA GLN A 48 -18.01 4.11 -8.52
C GLN A 48 -17.72 4.74 -7.15
N LYS A 49 -16.76 5.65 -7.06
CA LYS A 49 -16.48 6.39 -5.83
C LYS A 49 -17.69 7.18 -5.36
N ALA A 50 -18.35 7.91 -6.28
CA ALA A 50 -19.56 8.66 -5.96
C ALA A 50 -20.71 7.77 -5.49
N ALA A 51 -20.91 6.60 -6.11
CA ALA A 51 -21.93 5.65 -5.70
C ALA A 51 -21.65 5.08 -4.30
N LEU A 52 -20.40 4.72 -4.00
CA LEU A 52 -20.00 4.25 -2.67
C LEU A 52 -20.17 5.35 -1.62
N GLN A 53 -19.79 6.60 -1.95
CA GLN A 53 -19.94 7.72 -1.04
C GLN A 53 -21.40 8.02 -0.72
N ALA A 54 -22.30 7.93 -1.70
CA ALA A 54 -23.73 8.18 -1.51
C ALA A 54 -24.39 7.25 -0.47
N GLU A 55 -23.80 6.09 -0.22
CA GLU A 55 -24.27 5.13 0.80
C GLU A 55 -23.77 5.44 2.22
N LEU A 56 -22.84 6.39 2.38
CA LEU A 56 -22.28 6.73 3.68
C LEU A 56 -23.27 7.55 4.53
N PRO A 57 -23.19 7.44 5.87
CA PRO A 57 -23.93 8.36 6.74
C PRO A 57 -23.32 9.78 6.69
N GLU A 58 -24.12 10.79 7.08
CA GLU A 58 -23.54 12.12 7.33
C GLU A 58 -22.61 12.09 8.55
N PRO A 59 -21.54 12.90 8.54
CA PRO A 59 -21.17 13.91 7.52
C PRO A 59 -20.35 13.37 6.35
N TYR A 60 -20.06 12.07 6.28
CA TYR A 60 -19.15 11.44 5.31
C TYR A 60 -19.73 11.44 3.89
N ARG A 61 -21.06 11.33 3.75
CA ARG A 61 -21.76 11.37 2.46
C ARG A 61 -21.58 12.70 1.73
N SER A 62 -21.58 13.80 2.47
CA SER A 62 -21.43 15.16 1.93
C SER A 62 -19.98 15.66 1.98
N ALA A 63 -19.04 14.83 2.45
CA ALA A 63 -17.63 15.22 2.60
C ALA A 63 -16.92 15.33 1.24
N ASP A 64 -15.94 16.21 1.16
CA ASP A 64 -15.11 16.44 -0.02
C ASP A 64 -14.08 15.32 -0.18
N LEU A 65 -14.26 14.44 -1.17
CA LEU A 65 -13.35 13.32 -1.43
C LEU A 65 -11.99 13.77 -1.98
N GLU A 66 -11.91 14.86 -2.75
CA GLU A 66 -10.64 15.37 -3.27
C GLU A 66 -9.80 15.91 -2.11
N LYS A 67 -10.43 16.63 -1.20
CA LYS A 67 -9.79 17.05 0.06
C LYS A 67 -9.34 15.84 0.88
N GLY A 68 -10.17 14.80 0.96
CA GLY A 68 -9.83 13.55 1.64
C GLY A 68 -8.59 12.88 1.05
N GLU A 69 -8.48 12.84 -0.28
CA GLU A 69 -7.31 12.34 -0.99
C GLU A 69 -6.05 13.18 -0.70
N ALA A 70 -6.16 14.49 -0.75
CA ALA A 70 -5.06 15.38 -0.41
C ALA A 70 -4.58 15.18 1.04
N LEU A 71 -5.50 15.00 1.98
CA LEU A 71 -5.19 14.72 3.38
C LEU A 71 -4.57 13.34 3.59
N TYR A 72 -4.95 12.33 2.78
CA TYR A 72 -4.34 11.01 2.82
C TYR A 72 -2.83 11.03 2.50
N ALA A 73 -2.31 12.07 1.86
CA ALA A 73 -0.88 12.24 1.63
C ALA A 73 -0.03 12.09 2.90
N MET A 74 -0.57 12.45 4.05
CA MET A 74 0.09 12.28 5.37
C MET A 74 0.14 10.82 5.83
N CYS A 75 -0.76 9.98 5.34
CA CYS A 75 -0.92 8.58 5.76
C CYS A 75 -0.18 7.61 4.84
N ARG A 76 -0.09 7.93 3.53
CA ARG A 76 0.45 7.05 2.50
C ARG A 76 1.93 6.69 2.65
N SER A 77 2.69 7.45 3.43
CA SER A 77 4.08 7.11 3.76
C SER A 77 4.19 5.87 4.65
N CYS A 78 3.11 5.52 5.34
CA CYS A 78 3.06 4.39 6.27
C CYS A 78 2.01 3.34 5.93
N HIS A 79 0.97 3.69 5.16
CA HIS A 79 -0.18 2.82 4.88
C HIS A 79 -0.46 2.67 3.39
N THR A 80 -0.89 1.50 2.97
CA THR A 80 -1.45 1.24 1.64
C THR A 80 -2.96 1.03 1.72
N LEU A 81 -3.70 1.26 0.62
CA LEU A 81 -5.15 1.13 0.55
C LEU A 81 -5.62 -0.02 -0.35
N VAL A 82 -4.73 -0.54 -1.21
CA VAL A 82 -5.11 -1.53 -2.22
C VAL A 82 -5.34 -2.90 -1.60
N GLU A 83 -6.27 -3.67 -2.17
CA GLU A 83 -6.52 -5.05 -1.75
C GLU A 83 -5.26 -5.90 -1.87
N GLY A 84 -4.94 -6.65 -0.81
CA GLY A 84 -3.71 -7.45 -0.77
C GLY A 84 -2.41 -6.65 -0.76
N GLY A 85 -2.48 -5.32 -0.65
CA GLY A 85 -1.31 -4.45 -0.60
C GLY A 85 -0.43 -4.71 0.62
N ALA A 86 0.87 -4.50 0.46
CA ALA A 86 1.84 -4.70 1.53
C ALA A 86 1.60 -3.74 2.71
N SER A 87 1.74 -4.25 3.93
CA SER A 87 1.92 -3.42 5.11
C SER A 87 3.32 -2.82 5.10
N MET A 88 3.43 -1.56 5.51
CA MET A 88 4.71 -0.83 5.59
C MET A 88 5.05 -0.56 7.07
N THR A 89 5.40 0.67 7.43
CA THR A 89 5.52 1.09 8.83
C THR A 89 4.18 0.99 9.58
N GLY A 90 3.07 1.20 8.88
CA GLY A 90 1.71 0.93 9.30
C GLY A 90 1.09 -0.24 8.52
N PRO A 91 -0.04 -0.79 8.99
CA PRO A 91 -0.75 -1.86 8.28
C PRO A 91 -1.38 -1.37 6.98
N ASN A 92 -1.64 -2.30 6.05
CA ASN A 92 -2.56 -2.05 4.95
C ASN A 92 -3.95 -1.77 5.52
N LEU A 93 -4.67 -0.79 4.94
CA LEU A 93 -5.98 -0.34 5.43
C LEU A 93 -7.17 -0.94 4.68
N TRP A 94 -6.93 -1.83 3.69
CA TRP A 94 -8.02 -2.50 2.99
C TRP A 94 -8.90 -3.29 3.95
N GLY A 95 -10.22 -3.11 3.85
CA GLY A 95 -11.17 -3.78 4.73
C GLY A 95 -11.17 -3.32 6.19
N THR A 96 -10.55 -2.17 6.50
CA THR A 96 -10.44 -1.70 7.89
C THR A 96 -11.81 -1.39 8.51
N PHE A 97 -12.76 -0.83 7.75
CA PHE A 97 -14.06 -0.46 8.30
C PHE A 97 -14.92 -1.69 8.64
N GLY A 98 -15.31 -1.78 9.91
CA GLY A 98 -16.01 -2.92 10.50
C GLY A 98 -15.09 -3.98 11.09
N ALA A 99 -13.79 -3.93 10.81
CA ALA A 99 -12.82 -4.86 11.38
C ALA A 99 -12.49 -4.54 12.84
N LYS A 100 -12.04 -5.55 13.58
CA LYS A 100 -11.46 -5.36 14.92
C LYS A 100 -10.10 -4.70 14.83
N ALA A 101 -9.70 -3.97 15.88
CA ALA A 101 -8.34 -3.47 15.98
C ALA A 101 -7.33 -4.63 15.83
N ALA A 102 -6.18 -4.32 15.22
CA ALA A 102 -5.13 -5.30 14.95
C ALA A 102 -5.53 -6.48 14.02
N TYR A 103 -6.43 -6.25 13.05
CA TYR A 103 -7.00 -7.29 12.17
C TYR A 103 -6.03 -7.83 11.10
N VAL A 104 -4.99 -7.08 10.72
CA VAL A 104 -4.05 -7.53 9.68
C VAL A 104 -3.11 -8.58 10.26
N THR A 105 -3.23 -9.80 9.76
CA THR A 105 -2.41 -10.93 10.20
C THR A 105 -0.93 -10.68 9.94
N GLY A 106 -0.08 -11.01 10.92
CA GLY A 106 1.38 -10.88 10.79
C GLY A 106 1.92 -9.46 10.98
N PHE A 107 1.08 -8.42 11.04
CA PHE A 107 1.56 -7.07 11.31
C PHE A 107 1.89 -6.87 12.80
N ASN A 108 3.02 -6.21 13.09
CA ASN A 108 3.52 -6.01 14.45
C ASN A 108 2.85 -4.82 15.16
N TYR A 109 1.57 -4.97 15.51
CA TYR A 109 0.85 -3.97 16.31
C TYR A 109 1.41 -3.80 17.72
N SER A 110 1.10 -2.66 18.37
CA SER A 110 1.31 -2.50 19.81
C SER A 110 0.39 -3.43 20.61
N ASP A 111 0.82 -3.86 21.76
CA ASP A 111 -0.04 -4.68 22.65
C ASP A 111 -1.26 -3.88 23.12
N ALA A 112 -1.09 -2.58 23.34
CA ALA A 112 -2.19 -1.67 23.63
C ALA A 112 -3.29 -1.71 22.56
N LEU A 113 -2.93 -1.74 21.26
CA LEU A 113 -3.92 -1.82 20.18
C LEU A 113 -4.54 -3.21 20.06
N LYS A 114 -3.74 -4.28 20.23
CA LYS A 114 -4.24 -5.67 20.21
C LYS A 114 -5.28 -5.93 21.30
N THR A 115 -5.10 -5.33 22.48
CA THR A 115 -5.96 -5.54 23.65
C THR A 115 -7.05 -4.47 23.80
N SER A 116 -7.10 -3.47 22.90
CA SER A 116 -8.05 -2.34 22.99
C SER A 116 -9.51 -2.74 22.85
N GLY A 117 -9.80 -3.87 22.20
CA GLY A 117 -11.16 -4.32 21.90
C GLY A 117 -11.92 -3.46 20.88
N LEU A 118 -11.28 -2.43 20.31
CA LEU A 118 -11.92 -1.50 19.38
C LEU A 118 -12.39 -2.21 18.10
N THR A 119 -13.45 -1.66 17.53
CA THR A 119 -13.90 -1.96 16.15
C THR A 119 -13.80 -0.65 15.36
N TRP A 120 -13.28 -0.75 14.14
CA TRP A 120 -13.09 0.41 13.26
C TRP A 120 -14.41 0.81 12.58
N ASP A 121 -15.34 1.34 13.35
CA ASP A 121 -16.50 2.07 12.83
C ASP A 121 -16.16 3.55 12.60
N PHE A 122 -17.10 4.31 12.06
CA PHE A 122 -16.88 5.73 11.77
C PHE A 122 -16.53 6.55 13.00
N ALA A 123 -17.21 6.30 14.12
CA ALA A 123 -17.01 7.05 15.35
C ALA A 123 -15.63 6.74 15.99
N THR A 124 -15.23 5.47 15.96
CA THR A 124 -13.91 5.04 16.44
C THR A 124 -12.81 5.58 15.55
N MET A 125 -13.01 5.55 14.21
CA MET A 125 -12.05 6.08 13.26
C MET A 125 -11.88 7.60 13.41
N ASP A 126 -12.96 8.34 13.66
CA ASP A 126 -12.89 9.79 13.91
C ASP A 126 -12.04 10.10 15.14
N LYS A 127 -12.31 9.45 16.27
CA LYS A 127 -11.53 9.60 17.50
C LYS A 127 -10.07 9.17 17.32
N TRP A 128 -9.85 8.09 16.57
CA TRP A 128 -8.50 7.61 16.29
C TRP A 128 -7.68 8.61 15.48
N ILE A 129 -8.27 9.18 14.41
CA ILE A 129 -7.60 10.18 13.58
C ILE A 129 -7.45 11.49 14.33
N GLU A 130 -8.41 11.85 15.20
CA GLU A 130 -8.29 13.05 16.02
C GLU A 130 -7.08 13.00 16.96
N LYS A 131 -6.94 11.89 17.71
CA LYS A 131 -5.90 11.75 18.74
C LYS A 131 -5.57 10.27 19.01
N PRO A 132 -4.73 9.63 18.18
CA PRO A 132 -4.46 8.20 18.31
C PRO A 132 -3.92 7.79 19.67
N ARG A 133 -3.03 8.62 20.25
CA ARG A 133 -2.39 8.32 21.54
C ARG A 133 -3.30 8.54 22.75
N GLU A 134 -4.35 9.36 22.61
CA GLU A 134 -5.35 9.51 23.64
C GLU A 134 -6.35 8.34 23.60
N LEU A 135 -6.76 7.90 22.41
CA LEU A 135 -7.67 6.77 22.25
C LEU A 135 -7.01 5.45 22.68
N VAL A 136 -5.74 5.23 22.30
CA VAL A 136 -4.96 4.02 22.64
C VAL A 136 -3.59 4.43 23.14
N PRO A 137 -3.45 4.73 24.43
CA PRO A 137 -2.14 4.98 25.05
C PRO A 137 -1.20 3.79 24.83
N GLY A 138 0.01 4.07 24.33
CA GLY A 138 0.98 3.03 23.97
C GLY A 138 0.86 2.51 22.54
N THR A 139 0.03 3.12 21.70
CA THR A 139 0.06 2.82 20.25
C THR A 139 1.42 3.12 19.63
N LYS A 140 1.83 2.28 18.65
CA LYS A 140 3.04 2.52 17.83
C LYS A 140 2.83 3.58 16.75
N MET A 141 1.58 3.96 16.43
CA MET A 141 1.29 4.99 15.46
C MET A 141 1.77 6.35 15.98
N SER A 142 2.67 7.00 15.24
CA SER A 142 3.32 8.25 15.65
C SER A 142 2.57 9.51 15.16
N TYR A 143 1.43 9.35 14.51
CA TYR A 143 0.62 10.46 14.02
C TYR A 143 0.14 11.37 15.16
N VAL A 144 0.27 12.69 14.95
CA VAL A 144 -0.05 13.69 16.01
C VAL A 144 -1.54 13.97 16.16
N GLY A 145 -2.34 13.58 15.15
CA GLY A 145 -3.79 13.81 15.13
C GLY A 145 -4.21 14.95 14.22
N MET A 146 -5.51 14.96 13.89
CA MET A 146 -6.18 15.93 13.01
C MET A 146 -7.32 16.59 13.77
N LYS A 147 -7.21 17.89 14.04
CA LYS A 147 -8.15 18.61 14.91
C LYS A 147 -9.46 19.00 14.23
N SER A 148 -9.41 19.37 12.92
CA SER A 148 -10.61 19.79 12.18
C SER A 148 -11.55 18.60 11.95
N PRO A 149 -12.78 18.65 12.43
CA PRO A 149 -13.76 17.59 12.19
C PRO A 149 -14.15 17.47 10.71
N GLU A 150 -14.14 18.56 9.95
CA GLU A 150 -14.42 18.57 8.52
C GLU A 150 -13.31 17.84 7.75
N ASP A 151 -12.03 18.06 8.12
CA ASP A 151 -10.89 17.36 7.52
C ASP A 151 -10.92 15.87 7.85
N ARG A 152 -11.28 15.51 9.09
CA ARG A 152 -11.45 14.12 9.47
C ARG A 152 -12.58 13.45 8.71
N ALA A 153 -13.71 14.13 8.53
CA ALA A 153 -14.82 13.60 7.74
C ALA A 153 -14.42 13.37 6.28
N ALA A 154 -13.70 14.30 5.67
CA ALA A 154 -13.17 14.16 4.31
C ALA A 154 -12.22 12.98 4.19
N LEU A 155 -11.23 12.88 5.09
CA LEU A 155 -10.27 11.78 5.11
C LEU A 155 -10.95 10.41 5.35
N ILE A 156 -11.89 10.33 6.28
CA ILE A 156 -12.62 9.10 6.61
C ILE A 156 -13.49 8.64 5.44
N ALA A 157 -14.19 9.57 4.77
CA ALA A 157 -14.96 9.27 3.58
C ALA A 157 -14.06 8.73 2.46
N PHE A 158 -12.94 9.39 2.19
CA PHE A 158 -11.94 8.93 1.23
C PHE A 158 -11.41 7.54 1.57
N LEU A 159 -11.01 7.29 2.81
CA LEU A 159 -10.54 5.97 3.26
C LEU A 159 -11.62 4.91 3.07
N LYS A 160 -12.87 5.18 3.50
CA LYS A 160 -13.96 4.22 3.39
C LYS A 160 -14.23 3.83 1.94
N VAL A 161 -14.30 4.80 1.04
CA VAL A 161 -14.53 4.57 -0.40
C VAL A 161 -13.40 3.75 -1.01
N ASN A 162 -12.13 4.06 -0.69
CA ASN A 162 -10.97 3.44 -1.33
C ASN A 162 -10.48 2.15 -0.65
N THR A 163 -11.08 1.73 0.45
CA THR A 163 -10.75 0.46 1.14
C THR A 163 -11.91 -0.52 1.19
N THR A 164 -12.95 -0.27 0.38
CA THR A 164 -14.13 -1.14 0.26
C THR A 164 -14.16 -1.76 -1.14
N PRO A 165 -14.46 -3.07 -1.27
CA PRO A 165 -14.64 -3.71 -2.57
C PRO A 165 -15.69 -2.98 -3.41
N ALA A 166 -15.45 -2.83 -4.72
CA ALA A 166 -16.50 -2.45 -5.66
C ALA A 166 -17.62 -3.50 -5.62
N LYS A 167 -18.86 -3.04 -5.55
CA LYS A 167 -20.04 -3.95 -5.63
C LYS A 167 -20.29 -4.36 -7.08
#